data_69b31d65e43b0905bd73bcd9e0b99680
#
_entry.id   69b31d65e43b0905bd73bcd9e0b99680
#
_cell.length_a   1.000
_cell.length_b   1.000
_cell.length_c   1.000
_cell.angle_alpha   90.00
_cell.angle_beta   90.00
_cell.angle_gamma   90.00
#
_symmetry.space_group_name_H-M   'P 1'
#
loop_
_entity.id
_entity.type
_entity.pdbx_description
1 polymer ?
#
loop_
_entity_poly.entity_id
_entity_poly.type
_entity_poly.pdbx_seq_one_letter_code
_entity_poly.pdbx_strand_id
1 'polypeptide(L)' 'EIDTLKKISMYVNRISADVEALVEARKKANRIEDIAERAKVYSYEVKTMMEKVRDSADDLETLIDDEMWPLPKYRELLFF' A
#
# COMPACT_ATOMS: atom_id res chain seq x y z
N GLU A 1 -20.35 -5.65 -11.07
CA GLU A 1 -19.30 -4.93 -11.77
C GLU A 1 -19.12 -3.51 -11.25
N ILE A 2 -20.23 -2.78 -11.07
CA ILE A 2 -20.19 -1.42 -10.51
C ILE A 2 -19.63 -1.44 -9.09
N ASP A 3 -20.00 -2.44 -8.29
CA ASP A 3 -19.49 -2.61 -6.93
C ASP A 3 -17.98 -2.87 -6.91
N THR A 4 -17.48 -3.65 -7.87
CA THR A 4 -16.06 -3.94 -7.99
C THR A 4 -15.28 -2.66 -8.31
N LEU A 5 -15.79 -1.85 -9.23
CA LEU A 5 -15.17 -0.56 -9.58
C LEU A 5 -15.15 0.39 -8.38
N LYS A 6 -16.23 0.41 -7.61
CA LYS A 6 -16.28 1.22 -6.38
C LYS A 6 -15.25 0.76 -5.36
N LYS A 7 -15.10 -0.55 -5.19
CA LYS A 7 -14.12 -1.12 -4.27
C LYS A 7 -12.70 -0.76 -4.70
N ILE A 8 -12.40 -0.88 -5.99
CA ILE A 8 -11.10 -0.52 -6.54
C ILE A 8 -10.80 0.96 -6.29
N SER A 9 -11.77 1.84 -6.57
CA SER A 9 -11.62 3.27 -6.31
C SER A 9 -11.35 3.55 -4.84
N MET A 10 -12.05 2.86 -3.95
CA MET A 10 -11.85 2.99 -2.52
C MET A 10 -10.44 2.59 -2.10
N TYR A 11 -9.94 1.47 -2.60
CA TYR A 11 -8.58 1.03 -2.30
C TYR A 11 -7.53 1.96 -2.88
N VAL A 12 -7.72 2.44 -4.11
CA VAL A 12 -6.82 3.40 -4.74
C VAL A 12 -6.75 4.68 -3.91
N ASN A 13 -7.91 5.19 -3.47
CA ASN A 13 -7.97 6.38 -2.63
C ASN A 13 -7.29 6.16 -1.28
N ARG A 14 -7.47 4.98 -0.70
CA ARG A 14 -6.81 4.62 0.56
C ARG A 14 -5.29 4.60 0.39
N ILE A 15 -4.80 3.97 -0.67
CA ILE A 15 -3.36 3.91 -0.96
C ILE A 15 -2.81 5.31 -1.17
N SER A 16 -3.50 6.15 -1.92
CA SER A 16 -3.09 7.54 -2.15
C SER A 16 -2.98 8.32 -0.85
N ALA A 17 -3.96 8.17 0.05
CA ALA A 17 -3.93 8.82 1.35
C ALA A 17 -2.79 8.30 2.21
N ASP A 18 -2.56 7.00 2.20
CA ASP A 18 -1.46 6.37 2.96
C ASP A 18 -0.10 6.83 2.44
N VAL A 19 0.06 6.95 1.13
CA VAL A 19 1.29 7.46 0.52
C VAL A 19 1.53 8.92 0.89
N GLU A 20 0.49 9.75 0.89
CA GLU A 20 0.60 11.14 1.31
C GLU A 20 1.02 11.23 2.78
N ALA A 21 0.43 10.41 3.64
CA ALA A 21 0.80 10.36 5.04
C ALA A 21 2.26 9.92 5.22
N LEU A 22 2.70 8.95 4.41
CA LEU A 22 4.08 8.49 4.41
C LEU A 22 5.05 9.61 4.02
N VAL A 23 4.72 10.36 2.98
CA VAL A 23 5.54 11.48 2.52
C VAL A 23 5.64 12.54 3.62
N GLU A 24 4.53 12.86 4.28
CA GLU A 24 4.52 13.84 5.38
C GLU A 24 5.35 13.36 6.57
N ALA A 25 5.24 12.08 6.93
CA ALA A 25 6.03 11.50 8.01
C ALA A 25 7.52 11.56 7.70
N ARG A 26 7.89 11.27 6.46
CA ARG A 26 9.26 11.34 5.99
C ARG A 26 9.80 12.78 6.06
N LYS A 27 9.00 13.75 5.65
CA LYS A 27 9.38 15.17 5.72
C LYS A 27 9.60 15.61 7.16
N LYS A 28 8.71 15.19 8.07
CA LYS A 28 8.86 15.48 9.50
C LYS A 28 10.14 14.89 10.05
N ALA A 29 10.41 13.62 9.72
CA ALA A 29 11.61 12.94 10.18
C ALA A 29 12.87 13.65 9.69
N ASN A 30 12.87 14.12 8.44
CA ASN A 30 14.01 14.83 7.87
C ASN A 30 14.29 16.18 8.53
N ARG A 31 13.31 16.77 9.22
CA ARG A 31 13.48 18.02 9.95
C ARG A 31 14.17 17.82 11.30
N ILE A 32 14.24 16.61 11.78
CA ILE A 32 14.88 16.29 13.05
C ILE A 32 16.39 16.34 12.84
N GLU A 33 17.07 17.20 13.61
CA GLU A 33 18.50 17.41 13.49
C GLU A 33 19.30 16.28 14.14
N ASP A 34 18.80 15.75 15.25
CA ASP A 34 19.46 14.65 15.95
C ASP A 34 19.34 13.35 15.17
N ILE A 35 20.48 12.78 14.78
CA ILE A 35 20.55 11.56 13.97
C ILE A 35 19.88 10.38 14.69
N ALA A 36 20.09 10.25 16.00
CA ALA A 36 19.50 9.16 16.78
C ALA A 36 17.98 9.25 16.83
N GLU A 37 17.44 10.45 17.05
CA GLU A 37 16.01 10.68 17.05
C GLU A 37 15.39 10.47 15.66
N ARG A 38 16.08 10.94 14.61
CA ARG A 38 15.66 10.74 13.25
C ARG A 38 15.55 9.25 12.92
N ALA A 39 16.56 8.48 13.32
CA ALA A 39 16.57 7.04 13.07
C ALA A 39 15.39 6.34 13.77
N LYS A 40 15.07 6.75 15.00
CA LYS A 40 13.93 6.20 15.73
C LYS A 40 12.62 6.50 15.03
N VAL A 41 12.43 7.73 14.58
CA VAL A 41 11.21 8.14 13.87
C VAL A 41 11.07 7.37 12.57
N TYR A 42 12.15 7.23 11.82
CA TYR A 42 12.14 6.44 10.59
C TYR A 42 11.79 4.98 10.83
N SER A 43 12.40 4.37 11.84
CA SER A 43 12.17 2.96 12.09
C SER A 43 10.78 2.67 12.64
N TYR A 44 10.18 3.62 13.34
CA TYR A 44 8.87 3.42 13.96
C TYR A 44 7.72 3.91 13.07
N GLU A 45 7.68 5.21 12.77
CA GLU A 45 6.55 5.81 12.06
C GLU A 45 6.54 5.51 10.58
N VAL A 46 7.67 5.70 9.91
CA VAL A 46 7.75 5.51 8.46
C VAL A 46 7.56 4.03 8.12
N LYS A 47 8.18 3.15 8.87
CA LYS A 47 8.03 1.71 8.65
C LYS A 47 6.58 1.26 8.82
N THR A 48 5.90 1.75 9.86
CA THR A 48 4.50 1.42 10.11
C THR A 48 3.62 1.88 8.94
N MET A 49 3.86 3.08 8.42
CA MET A 49 3.11 3.60 7.30
C MET A 49 3.39 2.84 6.00
N MET A 50 4.64 2.43 5.79
CA MET A 50 4.98 1.59 4.65
C MET A 50 4.26 0.25 4.69
N GLU A 51 4.13 -0.35 5.87
CA GLU A 51 3.37 -1.59 6.05
C GLU A 51 1.90 -1.39 5.71
N LYS A 52 1.30 -0.26 6.10
CA LYS A 52 -0.09 0.05 5.74
C LYS A 52 -0.28 0.17 4.23
N VAL A 53 0.63 0.83 3.54
CA VAL A 53 0.58 0.96 2.09
C VAL A 53 0.67 -0.42 1.44
N ARG A 54 1.58 -1.24 1.93
CA ARG A 54 1.77 -2.60 1.44
C ARG A 54 0.51 -3.45 1.62
N ASP A 55 -0.09 -3.39 2.81
CA ASP A 55 -1.32 -4.14 3.10
C ASP A 55 -2.45 -3.70 2.18
N SER A 56 -2.61 -2.40 1.97
CA SER A 56 -3.64 -1.87 1.08
C SER A 56 -3.39 -2.30 -0.37
N ALA A 57 -2.13 -2.30 -0.80
CA ALA A 57 -1.76 -2.74 -2.14
C ALA A 57 -2.01 -4.24 -2.32
N ASP A 58 -1.69 -5.04 -1.32
CA ASP A 58 -1.93 -6.49 -1.35
C ASP A 58 -3.44 -6.78 -1.42
N ASP A 59 -4.24 -6.05 -0.66
CA ASP A 59 -5.70 -6.18 -0.69
C ASP A 59 -6.25 -5.83 -2.08
N LEU A 60 -5.72 -4.77 -2.68
CA LEU A 60 -6.13 -4.36 -4.02
C LEU A 60 -5.76 -5.42 -5.07
N GLU A 61 -4.56 -5.97 -5.00
CA GLU A 61 -4.12 -7.04 -5.89
C GLU A 61 -5.02 -8.26 -5.78
N THR A 62 -5.35 -8.65 -4.55
CA THR A 62 -6.25 -9.77 -4.30
C THR A 62 -7.63 -9.53 -4.90
N LEU A 63 -8.15 -8.31 -4.72
CA LEU A 63 -9.44 -7.94 -5.29
C LEU A 63 -9.42 -8.00 -6.82
N ILE A 64 -8.39 -7.49 -7.44
CA ILE A 64 -8.26 -7.50 -8.91
C ILE A 64 -8.16 -8.94 -9.41
N ASP A 65 -7.34 -9.76 -8.77
CA ASP A 65 -7.14 -11.15 -9.17
C ASP A 65 -8.45 -11.96 -9.05
N ASP A 66 -9.18 -11.76 -7.95
CA ASP A 66 -10.38 -12.54 -7.67
C ASP A 66 -11.59 -12.08 -8.50
N GLU A 67 -11.75 -10.78 -8.66
CA GLU A 67 -12.98 -10.21 -9.21
C GLU A 67 -12.89 -9.79 -10.66
N MET A 68 -11.74 -9.29 -11.09
CA MET A 68 -11.60 -8.72 -12.43
C MET A 68 -10.72 -9.55 -13.34
N TRP A 69 -9.89 -10.42 -12.78
CA TRP A 69 -8.87 -11.08 -13.56
C TRP A 69 -8.68 -12.52 -13.05
N PRO A 70 -9.13 -13.52 -13.76
CA PRO A 70 -8.98 -14.92 -13.32
C PRO A 70 -7.55 -15.43 -13.52
N LEU A 71 -6.58 -14.70 -13.00
CA LEU A 71 -5.17 -15.03 -13.11
C LEU A 71 -4.79 -16.40 -12.56
N PRO A 72 -5.37 -16.89 -11.44
CA PRO A 72 -5.04 -18.22 -10.95
C PRO A 72 -5.28 -19.30 -11.97
N LYS A 73 -6.37 -19.21 -12.72
CA LYS A 73 -6.68 -20.17 -13.78
C LYS A 73 -5.67 -20.10 -14.93
N TYR A 74 -5.28 -18.88 -15.31
CA TYR A 74 -4.29 -18.69 -16.35
C TYR A 74 -2.92 -19.21 -15.95
N ARG A 75 -2.54 -19.02 -14.70
CA ARG A 75 -1.27 -19.55 -14.19
C ARG A 75 -1.26 -21.07 -14.22
N GLU A 76 -2.35 -21.69 -13.83
CA GLU A 76 -2.48 -23.15 -13.89
C GLU A 76 -2.35 -23.64 -15.31
N LEU A 77 -2.94 -22.94 -16.27
CA LEU A 77 -2.85 -23.32 -17.69
C LEU A 77 -1.45 -23.11 -18.25
N LEU A 78 -0.75 -22.07 -17.84
CA LEU A 78 0.57 -21.74 -18.35
C LEU A 78 1.67 -22.64 -17.79
N PHE A 79 1.49 -23.14 -16.58
CA PHE A 79 2.50 -23.96 -15.92
C PHE A 79 2.22 -25.47 -15.98
N PHE A 80 1.22 -25.82 -16.72
CA PHE A 80 0.97 -27.19 -17.08
C PHE A 80 1.53 -27.47 -18.47
#